data_2028f810b53f5d46ed609fddf3298f4b
#
_entry.id   2028f810b53f5d46ed609fddf3298f4b
#
_cell.length_a   1.000
_cell.length_b   1.000
_cell.length_c   1.000
_cell.angle_alpha   90.00
_cell.angle_beta   90.00
_cell.angle_gamma   90.00
#
_symmetry.space_group_name_H-M   'P 1'
#
loop_
_entity.id
_entity.type
_entity.pdbx_description
1 polymer ?
#
loop_
_entity_poly.entity_id
_entity_poly.type
_entity_poly.pdbx_seq_one_letter_code
_entity_poly.pdbx_strand_id
1 'polypeptide(L)'
;DEGACHLGEAALVPYNSPISNSGILFYNSLFDENAACHLALGKAYPTCIQGGEKMNSVELAQHGVNDSLIHEDFMIGTKDMEIDGVKADGTLVPVFRQGNFVSFD
;
A
#
# COMPACT_ATOMS: atom_id res chain seq x y z
N ASP A 1 2.53 -1.38 -20.99
CA ASP A 1 1.16 -0.89 -21.07
C ASP A 1 1.01 0.43 -20.27
N GLU A 2 -0.04 1.18 -20.54
CA GLU A 2 -0.24 2.50 -19.93
C GLU A 2 -0.41 2.42 -18.40
N GLY A 3 -1.10 1.40 -17.91
CA GLY A 3 -1.32 1.21 -16.49
C GLY A 3 -0.03 0.95 -15.71
N ALA A 4 1.02 0.48 -16.35
CA ALA A 4 2.30 0.19 -15.71
C ALA A 4 2.99 1.45 -15.16
N CYS A 5 2.60 2.65 -15.62
CA CYS A 5 3.16 3.93 -15.16
C CYS A 5 2.41 4.53 -13.96
N HIS A 6 1.33 3.88 -13.52
CA HIS A 6 0.48 4.38 -12.45
C HIS A 6 0.57 3.50 -11.21
N LEU A 7 0.33 4.10 -10.04
CA LEU A 7 0.28 3.37 -8.79
C LEU A 7 -0.97 2.50 -8.74
N GLY A 8 -0.81 1.25 -8.30
CA GLY A 8 -1.90 0.31 -8.08
C GLY A 8 -2.10 -0.05 -6.62
N GLU A 9 -1.11 0.23 -5.77
CA GLU A 9 -1.17 -0.16 -4.36
C GLU A 9 -0.36 0.80 -3.49
N ALA A 10 -0.90 1.08 -2.31
CA ALA A 10 -0.17 1.70 -1.21
C ALA A 10 -0.45 0.87 0.04
N ALA A 11 0.58 0.30 0.63
CA ALA A 11 0.46 -0.58 1.78
C ALA A 11 1.14 0.03 3.01
N LEU A 12 0.40 0.09 4.11
CA LEU A 12 0.91 0.57 5.39
C LEU A 12 1.22 -0.64 6.27
N VAL A 13 2.50 -0.86 6.52
CA VAL A 13 2.98 -2.00 7.31
C VAL A 13 3.80 -1.45 8.47
N PRO A 14 3.39 -1.69 9.73
CA PRO A 14 4.17 -1.21 10.87
C PRO A 14 5.53 -1.89 10.94
N TYR A 15 6.54 -1.13 11.33
CA TYR A 15 7.90 -1.66 11.50
C TYR A 15 7.92 -2.76 12.57
N ASN A 16 7.13 -2.58 13.64
CA ASN A 16 6.94 -3.62 14.66
C ASN A 16 5.92 -4.64 14.16
N SER A 17 6.36 -5.55 13.33
CA SER A 17 5.53 -6.59 12.72
C SER A 17 6.33 -7.91 12.63
N PRO A 18 5.65 -9.07 12.49
CA PRO A 18 6.35 -10.36 12.45
C PRO A 18 7.42 -10.46 11.38
N ILE A 19 7.15 -10.01 10.18
CA ILE A 19 8.11 -10.09 9.06
C ILE A 19 9.29 -9.14 9.30
N SER A 20 9.03 -7.88 9.66
CA SER A 20 10.07 -6.91 10.02
C SER A 20 10.93 -7.39 11.19
N ASN A 21 10.28 -7.88 12.23
CA ASN A 21 10.97 -8.32 13.46
C ASN A 21 11.81 -9.56 13.27
N SER A 22 11.51 -10.38 12.26
CA SER A 22 12.29 -11.60 12.00
C SER A 22 13.72 -11.28 11.56
N GLY A 23 13.94 -10.13 10.92
CA GLY A 23 15.23 -9.77 10.34
C GLY A 23 15.66 -10.70 9.20
N ILE A 24 14.74 -11.49 8.66
CA ILE A 24 15.02 -12.49 7.62
C ILE A 24 14.54 -11.96 6.26
N LEU A 25 15.40 -12.12 5.26
CA LEU A 25 15.03 -11.91 3.86
C LEU A 25 14.61 -13.28 3.29
N PHE A 26 13.34 -13.41 2.96
CA PHE A 26 12.78 -14.69 2.51
C PHE A 26 13.00 -14.97 1.02
N TYR A 27 13.41 -13.97 0.24
CA TYR A 27 13.50 -14.05 -1.23
C TYR A 27 12.18 -14.47 -1.87
N ASN A 28 11.07 -14.06 -1.23
CA ASN A 28 9.71 -14.34 -1.66
C ASN A 28 8.90 -13.06 -1.51
N SER A 29 8.40 -12.50 -2.60
CA SER A 29 7.72 -11.21 -2.60
C SER A 29 6.49 -11.16 -1.69
N LEU A 30 5.79 -12.28 -1.53
CA LEU A 30 4.64 -12.35 -0.62
C LEU A 30 5.01 -12.08 0.84
N PHE A 31 6.22 -12.47 1.26
CA PHE A 31 6.69 -12.25 2.62
C PHE A 31 7.48 -10.95 2.72
N ASP A 32 8.43 -10.74 1.82
CA ASP A 32 9.37 -9.62 1.93
C ASP A 32 8.67 -8.27 1.74
N GLU A 33 7.64 -8.17 0.89
CA GLU A 33 6.89 -6.92 0.70
C GLU A 33 6.15 -6.49 1.96
N ASN A 34 5.86 -7.42 2.88
CA ASN A 34 5.17 -7.12 4.13
C ASN A 34 6.13 -6.81 5.29
N ALA A 35 7.40 -6.59 5.01
CA ALA A 35 8.39 -6.16 6.01
C ALA A 35 8.33 -4.66 6.29
N ALA A 36 7.79 -3.86 5.38
CA ALA A 36 7.73 -2.40 5.50
C ALA A 36 6.60 -1.83 4.65
N CYS A 37 6.29 -0.55 4.88
CA CYS A 37 5.39 0.18 3.99
C CYS A 37 5.94 0.15 2.57
N HIS A 38 5.05 -0.04 1.61
CA HIS A 38 5.45 -0.13 0.21
C HIS A 38 4.39 0.43 -0.73
N LEU A 39 4.82 0.76 -1.94
CA LEU A 39 3.95 1.14 -3.04
C LEU A 39 4.12 0.10 -4.15
N ALA A 40 3.16 0.02 -5.05
CA ALA A 40 3.29 -0.81 -6.23
C ALA A 40 2.88 -0.05 -7.48
N LEU A 41 3.62 -0.23 -8.55
CA LEU A 41 3.24 0.23 -9.88
C LEU A 41 2.41 -0.84 -10.55
N GLY A 42 1.42 -0.43 -11.32
CA GLY A 42 0.64 -1.32 -12.17
C GLY A 42 -0.70 -1.71 -11.58
N LYS A 43 -1.00 -3.00 -11.61
CA LYS A 43 -2.33 -3.52 -11.32
C LYS A 43 -2.73 -3.31 -9.86
N ALA A 44 -3.90 -2.68 -9.66
CA ALA A 44 -4.56 -2.61 -8.37
C ALA A 44 -5.46 -3.84 -8.17
N TYR A 45 -5.78 -4.14 -6.91
CA TYR A 45 -6.65 -5.27 -6.58
C TYR A 45 -8.10 -4.83 -6.47
N PRO A 46 -9.00 -5.35 -7.35
CA PRO A 46 -10.43 -5.00 -7.30
C PRO A 46 -11.09 -5.32 -5.97
N THR A 47 -10.58 -6.31 -5.26
CA THR A 47 -11.11 -6.71 -3.94
C THR A 47 -10.93 -5.63 -2.87
N CYS A 48 -10.10 -4.62 -3.11
CA CYS A 48 -9.87 -3.54 -2.16
C CYS A 48 -11.01 -2.51 -2.12
N ILE A 49 -11.95 -2.59 -3.06
CA ILE A 49 -13.16 -1.76 -3.03
C ILE A 49 -14.41 -2.64 -2.93
N GLN A 50 -15.44 -2.11 -2.29
CA GLN A 50 -16.68 -2.85 -2.09
C GLN A 50 -17.32 -3.19 -3.44
N GLY A 51 -17.58 -4.50 -3.67
CA GLY A 51 -18.16 -4.99 -4.91
C GLY A 51 -17.23 -5.00 -6.10
N GLY A 52 -15.93 -4.70 -5.90
CA GLY A 52 -14.95 -4.59 -6.99
C GLY A 52 -14.78 -5.86 -7.80
N GLU A 53 -14.83 -7.03 -7.17
CA GLU A 53 -14.70 -8.31 -7.87
C GLU A 53 -15.85 -8.61 -8.83
N LYS A 54 -16.97 -7.89 -8.72
CA LYS A 54 -18.12 -8.01 -9.60
C LYS A 54 -18.16 -6.94 -10.69
N MET A 55 -17.22 -6.00 -10.66
CA MET A 55 -17.15 -4.90 -11.62
C MET A 55 -16.40 -5.30 -12.88
N ASN A 56 -16.86 -4.77 -14.03
CA ASN A 56 -16.10 -4.91 -15.27
C ASN A 56 -14.97 -3.86 -15.32
N SER A 57 -14.13 -3.92 -16.36
CA SER A 57 -12.97 -3.04 -16.48
C SER A 57 -13.34 -1.56 -16.56
N VAL A 58 -14.49 -1.22 -17.16
CA VAL A 58 -14.95 0.17 -17.27
C VAL A 58 -15.36 0.72 -15.90
N GLU A 59 -16.11 -0.08 -15.13
CA GLU A 59 -16.54 0.30 -13.78
C GLU A 59 -15.35 0.46 -12.84
N LEU A 60 -14.38 -0.46 -12.91
CA LEU A 60 -13.16 -0.38 -12.11
C LEU A 60 -12.37 0.90 -12.41
N ALA A 61 -12.24 1.25 -13.69
CA ALA A 61 -11.56 2.49 -14.08
C ALA A 61 -12.27 3.73 -13.55
N GLN A 62 -13.61 3.73 -13.52
CA GLN A 62 -14.39 4.85 -12.98
C GLN A 62 -14.17 5.02 -11.47
N HIS A 63 -13.83 3.96 -10.77
CA HIS A 63 -13.52 3.97 -9.33
C HIS A 63 -12.02 4.14 -9.04
N GLY A 64 -11.21 4.42 -10.05
CA GLY A 64 -9.79 4.66 -9.88
C GLY A 64 -8.96 3.40 -9.64
N VAL A 65 -9.50 2.23 -9.94
CA VAL A 65 -8.76 0.96 -9.83
C VAL A 65 -7.92 0.78 -11.08
N ASN A 66 -6.62 0.94 -10.94
CA ASN A 66 -5.68 0.86 -12.06
C ASN A 66 -5.55 -0.57 -12.57
N ASP A 67 -5.53 -0.74 -13.89
CA ASP A 67 -5.31 -2.04 -14.52
C ASP A 67 -4.01 -2.05 -15.31
N SER A 68 -3.31 -3.19 -15.23
CA SER A 68 -2.03 -3.37 -15.90
C SER A 68 -1.72 -4.86 -15.99
N LEU A 69 -0.79 -5.21 -16.87
CA LEU A 69 -0.24 -6.56 -16.94
C LEU A 69 0.84 -6.80 -15.89
N ILE A 70 1.31 -5.75 -15.22
CA ILE A 70 2.35 -5.85 -14.21
C ILE A 70 1.83 -5.44 -12.83
N HIS A 71 2.55 -5.85 -11.80
CA HIS A 71 2.39 -5.40 -10.43
C HIS A 71 3.78 -5.44 -9.80
N GLU A 72 4.41 -4.28 -9.64
CA GLU A 72 5.80 -4.18 -9.15
C GLU A 72 5.84 -3.42 -7.84
N ASP A 73 6.19 -4.12 -6.78
CA ASP A 73 6.32 -3.55 -5.44
C ASP A 73 7.68 -2.91 -5.23
N PHE A 74 7.70 -1.80 -4.50
CA PHE A 74 8.95 -1.20 -4.02
C PHE A 74 8.77 -0.66 -2.60
N MET A 75 9.75 -0.94 -1.77
CA MET A 75 9.71 -0.56 -0.35
C MET A 75 10.06 0.90 -0.16
N ILE A 76 9.26 1.59 0.68
CA ILE A 76 9.51 2.97 1.07
C ILE A 76 9.63 3.12 2.58
N GLY A 77 9.18 2.11 3.34
CA GLY A 77 9.15 2.18 4.79
C GLY A 77 10.52 2.05 5.44
N THR A 78 10.71 2.79 6.53
CA THR A 78 11.89 2.73 7.39
C THR A 78 11.43 2.70 8.84
N LYS A 79 12.36 2.40 9.74
CA LYS A 79 12.05 2.41 11.19
C LYS A 79 11.70 3.80 11.71
N ASP A 80 12.05 4.86 10.97
CA ASP A 80 11.80 6.25 11.36
C ASP A 80 10.65 6.88 10.58
N MET A 81 9.92 6.09 9.79
CA MET A 81 8.89 6.60 8.89
C MET A 81 7.77 7.32 9.62
N GLU A 82 7.39 8.48 9.10
CA GLU A 82 6.24 9.23 9.55
C GLU A 82 5.23 9.34 8.42
N ILE A 83 3.96 9.17 8.76
CA ILE A 83 2.85 9.29 7.80
C ILE A 83 1.76 10.11 8.45
N ASP A 84 1.27 11.11 7.72
CA ASP A 84 0.12 11.90 8.12
C ASP A 84 -1.01 11.68 7.12
N GLY A 85 -2.23 11.56 7.64
CA GLY A 85 -3.43 11.65 6.83
C GLY A 85 -3.81 13.12 6.65
N VAL A 86 -4.22 13.50 5.46
CA VAL A 86 -4.66 14.87 5.16
C VAL A 86 -6.18 14.85 4.96
N LYS A 87 -6.91 15.53 5.86
CA LYS A 87 -8.35 15.66 5.74
C LYS A 87 -8.72 16.62 4.61
N ALA A 88 -9.98 16.58 4.20
CA ALA A 88 -10.50 17.46 3.15
C ALA A 88 -10.30 18.96 3.44
N ASP A 89 -10.29 19.33 4.73
CA ASP A 89 -10.07 20.72 5.17
C ASP A 89 -8.58 21.10 5.31
N GLY A 90 -7.68 20.18 4.97
CA GLY A 90 -6.24 20.37 5.08
C GLY A 90 -5.64 20.02 6.43
N THR A 91 -6.45 19.59 7.40
CA THR A 91 -5.95 19.18 8.74
C THR A 91 -5.14 17.92 8.62
N LEU A 92 -3.96 17.90 9.27
CA LEU A 92 -3.10 16.71 9.33
C LEU A 92 -3.47 15.84 10.52
N VAL A 93 -3.58 14.54 10.29
CA VAL A 93 -3.84 13.54 11.33
C VAL A 93 -2.69 12.54 11.33
N PRO A 94 -1.94 12.41 12.43
CA PRO A 94 -0.84 11.43 12.49
C PRO A 94 -1.37 10.01 12.29
N VAL A 95 -0.73 9.25 11.40
CA VAL A 95 -1.04 7.83 11.16
C VAL A 95 0.13 6.97 11.60
N PHE A 96 1.34 7.34 11.19
CA PHE A 96 2.58 6.67 11.58
C PHE A 96 3.52 7.65 12.26
N ARG A 97 4.18 7.15 13.32
CA ARG A 97 5.34 7.80 13.94
C ARG A 97 6.34 6.70 14.30
N GLN A 98 7.63 6.95 14.01
CA GLN A 98 8.69 5.98 14.24
C GLN A 98 8.39 4.61 13.61
N GLY A 99 7.82 4.63 12.40
CA GLY A 99 7.54 3.44 11.61
C GLY A 99 6.35 2.60 12.04
N ASN A 100 5.57 3.04 13.02
CA ASN A 100 4.43 2.27 13.54
C ASN A 100 3.17 3.12 13.61
N PHE A 101 2.01 2.45 13.61
CA PHE A 101 0.74 3.15 13.80
C PHE A 101 0.72 3.87 15.14
N VAL A 102 0.18 5.10 15.13
CA VAL A 102 -0.02 5.84 16.38
C VAL A 102 -1.26 5.30 17.11
N SER A 103 -1.30 5.53 18.43
CA SER A 103 -2.49 5.22 19.23
C SER A 103 -3.55 6.28 19.01
N PHE A 104 -4.80 5.88 18.90
CA PHE A 104 -5.96 6.76 18.75
C PHE A 104 -6.85 6.79 20.00
N ASP A 105 -6.29 6.55 21.15
CA ASP A 105 -7.02 6.55 22.42
C ASP A 105 -7.50 7.94 22.82
#